data_630163fca63995b2eac722c58545433e
#
_entry.id   630163fca63995b2eac722c58545433e
#
_cell.length_a   1.000
_cell.length_b   1.000
_cell.length_c   1.000
_cell.angle_alpha   90.00
_cell.angle_beta   90.00
_cell.angle_gamma   90.00
#
_symmetry.space_group_name_H-M   'P 1'
#
loop_
_entity.id
_entity.type
_entity.pdbx_description
1 polymer ?
#
loop_
_entity_poly.entity_id
_entity_poly.type
_entity_poly.pdbx_seq_one_letter_code
_entity_poly.pdbx_strand_id
1 'polypeptide(L)'
;DSTSIIGQDVMPKGDDIRAIDTIFNVTSRTIKVDSVLANTSTCYLGNITDPVMKIQTTAGFMAQYHVQPDFKLPSTSKLAYGIKADSCDLRLYIDDFYGDSLATMKLRVRELSKNNVLDEEKNYYSNLNINDYINNNGIDKSIAYTVKDLTRPNSETDGKTYYRQIVVKLPEEYGTKLMQAYYDNKENFSNSYKFIRNVCPGFSFECTGGMNSMVKMAMMSLNVYFSYNSKTAEQKDTIIGGMQVFGGTEEVLQTTHTNNRFSNSLSDEQIENNSC
;
A
#
# COMPACT_ATOMS: atom_id res chain seq x y z
N ASP A 1 32.91 -50.81 20.69
CA ASP A 1 32.84 -49.59 21.58
C ASP A 1 32.31 -49.96 22.95
N SER A 2 33.23 -50.28 23.87
CA SER A 2 32.90 -50.73 25.21
C SER A 2 32.45 -49.62 26.17
N THR A 3 32.49 -48.34 25.75
CA THR A 3 32.08 -47.18 26.55
C THR A 3 30.60 -46.89 26.55
N SER A 4 29.87 -47.33 25.50
CA SER A 4 28.41 -47.12 25.41
C SER A 4 27.64 -48.08 26.36
N ILE A 5 28.23 -49.22 26.71
CA ILE A 5 27.61 -50.23 27.59
C ILE A 5 27.68 -49.78 29.05
N ILE A 6 28.78 -49.14 29.45
CA ILE A 6 28.98 -48.67 30.86
C ILE A 6 28.00 -47.54 31.22
N GLY A 7 27.58 -46.74 30.26
CA GLY A 7 26.60 -45.67 30.49
C GLY A 7 25.17 -46.17 30.74
N GLN A 8 24.80 -47.31 30.20
CA GLN A 8 23.45 -47.90 30.35
C GLN A 8 23.25 -48.55 31.73
N ASP A 9 24.28 -49.06 32.33
CA ASP A 9 24.21 -49.72 33.66
C ASP A 9 24.08 -48.72 34.82
N VAL A 10 24.32 -47.45 34.59
CA VAL A 10 24.27 -46.39 35.61
C VAL A 10 22.98 -45.55 35.53
N MET A 11 22.14 -45.77 34.52
CA MET A 11 20.90 -45.05 34.38
C MET A 11 19.81 -45.60 35.36
N PRO A 12 19.12 -44.71 36.09
CA PRO A 12 17.96 -45.09 36.88
C PRO A 12 16.91 -45.78 35.99
N LYS A 13 16.26 -46.81 36.53
CA LYS A 13 15.17 -47.47 35.83
C LYS A 13 14.02 -46.46 35.56
N GLY A 14 13.77 -46.22 34.27
CA GLY A 14 12.74 -45.31 33.83
C GLY A 14 13.25 -44.02 33.17
N ASP A 15 14.57 -43.82 33.11
CA ASP A 15 15.23 -42.67 32.48
C ASP A 15 15.72 -42.94 31.06
N ASP A 16 15.19 -43.97 30.43
CA ASP A 16 15.51 -44.31 29.05
C ASP A 16 14.97 -43.24 28.10
N ILE A 17 15.83 -42.48 27.48
CA ILE A 17 15.47 -41.66 26.34
C ILE A 17 15.30 -42.58 25.12
N ARG A 18 14.07 -42.83 24.74
CA ARG A 18 13.75 -43.56 23.51
C ARG A 18 13.32 -42.55 22.42
N ALA A 19 14.11 -42.50 21.36
CA ALA A 19 13.65 -41.87 20.12
C ALA A 19 12.67 -42.83 19.43
N ILE A 20 11.44 -42.40 19.21
CA ILE A 20 10.45 -43.16 18.44
C ILE A 20 10.26 -42.41 17.12
N ASP A 21 10.72 -43.02 16.04
CA ASP A 21 10.45 -42.53 14.69
C ASP A 21 9.10 -43.07 14.22
N THR A 22 8.23 -42.18 13.84
CA THR A 22 6.92 -42.54 13.27
C THR A 22 6.79 -41.92 11.89
N ILE A 23 6.51 -42.76 10.92
CA ILE A 23 6.25 -42.32 9.54
C ILE A 23 4.73 -42.17 9.36
N PHE A 24 4.32 -40.96 8.97
CA PHE A 24 2.93 -40.70 8.63
C PHE A 24 2.77 -40.55 7.11
N ASN A 25 1.77 -41.21 6.57
CA ASN A 25 1.37 -40.97 5.19
C ASN A 25 0.62 -39.66 5.13
N VAL A 26 1.13 -38.74 4.32
CA VAL A 26 0.49 -37.43 4.12
C VAL A 26 -0.03 -37.38 2.68
N THR A 27 -1.27 -36.95 2.52
CA THR A 27 -1.84 -36.64 1.22
C THR A 27 -2.10 -35.13 1.15
N SER A 28 -1.78 -34.53 0.03
CA SER A 28 -2.08 -33.13 -0.25
C SER A 28 -3.10 -33.02 -1.39
N ARG A 29 -3.88 -31.96 -1.40
CA ARG A 29 -4.77 -31.63 -2.51
C ARG A 29 -4.79 -30.13 -2.73
N THR A 30 -4.88 -29.72 -3.99
CA THR A 30 -5.14 -28.34 -4.36
C THR A 30 -6.63 -28.03 -4.22
N ILE A 31 -6.95 -26.93 -3.59
CA ILE A 31 -8.33 -26.45 -3.49
C ILE A 31 -8.42 -25.03 -4.06
N LYS A 32 -9.52 -24.74 -4.75
CA LYS A 32 -9.84 -23.39 -5.17
C LYS A 32 -10.45 -22.62 -4.00
N VAL A 33 -9.90 -21.45 -3.72
CA VAL A 33 -10.40 -20.54 -2.69
C VAL A 33 -11.02 -19.32 -3.37
N ASP A 34 -12.27 -19.01 -3.04
CA ASP A 34 -12.98 -17.89 -3.68
C ASP A 34 -12.50 -16.52 -3.15
N SER A 35 -12.04 -16.46 -1.91
CA SER A 35 -11.51 -15.25 -1.31
C SER A 35 -10.54 -15.55 -0.18
N VAL A 36 -9.60 -14.64 0.03
CA VAL A 36 -8.67 -14.67 1.16
C VAL A 36 -8.75 -13.34 1.90
N LEU A 37 -8.39 -13.34 3.17
CA LEU A 37 -8.33 -12.11 3.96
C LEU A 37 -7.34 -11.14 3.30
N ALA A 38 -7.82 -9.92 3.01
CA ALA A 38 -7.07 -8.92 2.27
C ALA A 38 -6.63 -7.71 3.11
N ASN A 39 -6.96 -7.71 4.39
CA ASN A 39 -6.51 -6.70 5.33
C ASN A 39 -5.08 -7.01 5.75
N THR A 40 -4.11 -6.37 5.13
CA THR A 40 -2.69 -6.56 5.40
C THR A 40 -1.93 -5.24 5.31
N SER A 41 -0.77 -5.21 5.92
CA SER A 41 0.17 -4.09 5.87
C SER A 41 0.96 -3.99 4.55
N THR A 42 0.91 -5.00 3.70
CA THR A 42 1.67 -5.04 2.47
C THR A 42 0.76 -4.88 1.26
N CYS A 43 1.06 -3.91 0.42
CA CYS A 43 0.30 -3.61 -0.80
C CYS A 43 1.05 -4.06 -2.04
N TYR A 44 0.30 -4.63 -2.99
CA TYR A 44 0.81 -4.99 -4.31
C TYR A 44 0.02 -4.28 -5.40
N LEU A 45 0.73 -3.90 -6.46
CA LEU A 45 0.15 -3.27 -7.65
C LEU A 45 0.82 -3.83 -8.89
N GLY A 46 0.03 -4.30 -9.83
CA GLY A 46 0.58 -4.78 -11.09
C GLY A 46 -0.17 -5.96 -11.67
N ASN A 47 0.46 -6.59 -12.66
CA ASN A 47 -0.10 -7.70 -13.41
C ASN A 47 1.02 -8.62 -13.88
N ILE A 48 0.98 -9.86 -13.47
CA ILE A 48 1.95 -10.90 -13.84
C ILE A 48 1.23 -12.15 -14.34
N THR A 49 1.91 -12.87 -15.22
CA THR A 49 1.45 -14.17 -15.68
C THR A 49 2.43 -15.25 -15.24
N ASP A 50 1.96 -16.27 -14.54
CA ASP A 50 2.75 -17.42 -14.20
C ASP A 50 3.24 -18.12 -15.49
N PRO A 51 4.55 -18.31 -15.66
CA PRO A 51 5.10 -18.85 -16.91
C PRO A 51 4.76 -20.33 -17.13
N VAL A 52 4.48 -21.07 -16.06
CA VAL A 52 4.16 -22.51 -16.12
C VAL A 52 2.67 -22.73 -16.26
N MET A 53 1.89 -22.21 -15.32
CA MET A 53 0.45 -22.43 -15.26
C MET A 53 -0.34 -21.49 -16.16
N LYS A 54 0.28 -20.45 -16.72
CA LYS A 54 -0.36 -19.41 -17.55
C LYS A 54 -1.51 -18.67 -16.87
N ILE A 55 -1.52 -18.69 -15.54
CA ILE A 55 -2.49 -17.95 -14.73
C ILE A 55 -2.03 -16.51 -14.60
N GLN A 56 -2.91 -15.58 -14.90
CA GLN A 56 -2.67 -14.16 -14.74
C GLN A 56 -3.16 -13.69 -13.37
N THR A 57 -2.29 -13.00 -12.65
CA THR A 57 -2.60 -12.37 -11.37
C THR A 57 -2.51 -10.86 -11.51
N THR A 58 -3.60 -10.17 -11.21
CA THR A 58 -3.64 -8.71 -11.14
C THR A 58 -3.84 -8.30 -9.70
N ALA A 59 -3.06 -7.33 -9.24
CA ALA A 59 -3.15 -6.79 -7.90
C ALA A 59 -3.43 -5.29 -7.92
N GLY A 60 -4.21 -4.87 -6.95
CA GLY A 60 -4.51 -3.49 -6.62
C GLY A 60 -4.90 -3.40 -5.14
N PHE A 61 -5.09 -2.21 -4.64
CA PHE A 61 -5.40 -2.01 -3.23
C PHE A 61 -6.17 -0.71 -2.99
N MET A 62 -6.72 -0.57 -1.80
CA MET A 62 -7.26 0.67 -1.26
C MET A 62 -6.42 1.09 -0.06
N ALA A 63 -6.19 2.39 0.10
CA ALA A 63 -5.42 2.93 1.19
C ALA A 63 -6.09 4.15 1.81
N GLN A 64 -6.02 4.23 3.11
CA GLN A 64 -6.40 5.39 3.90
C GLN A 64 -5.15 6.11 4.40
N TYR A 65 -5.30 7.33 4.85
CA TYR A 65 -4.19 8.18 5.26
C TYR A 65 -4.37 8.66 6.69
N HIS A 66 -3.26 8.76 7.42
CA HIS A 66 -3.26 9.24 8.79
C HIS A 66 -2.79 10.68 8.89
N VAL A 67 -3.22 11.35 9.93
CA VAL A 67 -2.77 12.68 10.33
C VAL A 67 -1.69 12.52 11.41
N GLN A 68 -0.57 13.21 11.23
CA GLN A 68 0.48 13.25 12.26
C GLN A 68 -0.05 13.90 13.56
N PRO A 69 0.41 13.45 14.74
CA PRO A 69 -0.09 13.94 16.03
C PRO A 69 -0.05 15.46 16.19
N ASP A 70 0.97 16.11 15.64
CA ASP A 70 1.17 17.56 15.75
C ASP A 70 0.83 18.33 14.46
N PHE A 71 -0.09 17.78 13.68
CA PHE A 71 -0.49 18.39 12.41
C PHE A 71 -0.98 19.83 12.60
N LYS A 72 -0.33 20.77 11.91
CA LYS A 72 -0.69 22.18 11.91
C LYS A 72 -0.38 22.82 10.56
N LEU A 73 -1.34 23.57 10.04
CA LEU A 73 -1.08 24.54 8.99
C LEU A 73 -0.78 25.92 9.60
N PRO A 74 -0.02 26.79 8.90
CA PRO A 74 0.18 28.18 9.32
C PRO A 74 -1.15 28.90 9.56
N SER A 75 -1.16 29.98 10.35
CA SER A 75 -2.34 30.85 10.43
C SER A 75 -2.68 31.41 9.04
N THR A 76 -3.96 31.65 8.76
CA THR A 76 -4.41 32.17 7.46
C THR A 76 -3.72 33.48 7.08
N SER A 77 -3.39 34.32 8.08
CA SER A 77 -2.65 35.57 7.87
C SER A 77 -1.21 35.40 7.40
N LYS A 78 -0.64 34.20 7.58
CA LYS A 78 0.70 33.85 7.10
C LYS A 78 0.69 33.21 5.71
N LEU A 79 -0.44 32.75 5.21
CA LEU A 79 -0.52 32.16 3.87
C LEU A 79 -0.27 33.25 2.81
N ALA A 80 0.67 32.99 1.89
CA ALA A 80 1.09 33.97 0.90
C ALA A 80 -0.01 34.31 -0.11
N TYR A 81 -0.84 33.32 -0.44
CA TYR A 81 -1.90 33.43 -1.47
C TYR A 81 -3.28 33.05 -0.94
N GLY A 82 -3.50 33.21 0.38
CA GLY A 82 -4.73 32.75 1.02
C GLY A 82 -4.79 31.23 1.16
N ILE A 83 -5.99 30.70 1.40
CA ILE A 83 -6.20 29.24 1.52
C ILE A 83 -6.17 28.63 0.12
N LYS A 84 -4.97 28.36 -0.36
CA LYS A 84 -4.72 27.80 -1.67
C LYS A 84 -3.53 26.86 -1.63
N ALA A 85 -3.66 25.66 -2.20
CA ALA A 85 -2.54 24.77 -2.45
C ALA A 85 -1.82 25.17 -3.75
N ASP A 86 -0.50 25.09 -3.75
CA ASP A 86 0.31 25.29 -4.95
C ASP A 86 0.30 24.00 -5.80
N SER A 87 0.25 22.84 -5.15
CA SER A 87 0.10 21.53 -5.78
C SER A 87 -0.33 20.49 -4.76
N CYS A 88 -0.78 19.33 -5.28
CA CYS A 88 -1.13 18.18 -4.48
C CYS A 88 -0.73 16.91 -5.24
N ASP A 89 -0.18 15.92 -4.55
CA ASP A 89 0.18 14.65 -5.16
C ASP A 89 0.00 13.47 -4.21
N LEU A 90 -0.16 12.29 -4.81
CA LEU A 90 -0.02 11.00 -4.15
C LEU A 90 1.33 10.42 -4.56
N ARG A 91 2.05 9.83 -3.62
CA ARG A 91 3.31 9.13 -3.86
C ARG A 91 3.23 7.71 -3.36
N LEU A 92 3.61 6.79 -4.22
CA LEU A 92 3.76 5.38 -3.93
C LEU A 92 5.24 5.05 -3.96
N TYR A 93 5.77 4.53 -2.86
CA TYR A 93 7.20 4.18 -2.74
C TYR A 93 7.34 2.67 -2.93
N ILE A 94 8.08 2.28 -3.95
CA ILE A 94 8.33 0.87 -4.27
C ILE A 94 9.43 0.34 -3.37
N ASP A 95 9.13 -0.74 -2.65
CA ASP A 95 10.08 -1.50 -1.83
C ASP A 95 10.79 -2.56 -2.66
N ASP A 96 9.99 -3.35 -3.41
CA ASP A 96 10.46 -4.47 -4.18
C ASP A 96 9.56 -4.70 -5.40
N PHE A 97 10.00 -5.49 -6.35
CA PHE A 97 9.22 -5.82 -7.53
C PHE A 97 9.53 -7.23 -8.05
N TYR A 98 8.59 -7.77 -8.80
CA TYR A 98 8.74 -8.99 -9.57
C TYR A 98 8.43 -8.73 -11.04
N GLY A 99 9.23 -9.31 -11.93
CA GLY A 99 9.04 -9.23 -13.37
C GLY A 99 9.92 -8.18 -14.05
N ASP A 100 9.40 -7.54 -15.09
CA ASP A 100 10.15 -6.60 -15.93
C ASP A 100 10.05 -5.17 -15.37
N SER A 101 11.20 -4.61 -14.99
CA SER A 101 11.30 -3.23 -14.46
C SER A 101 11.06 -2.14 -15.51
N LEU A 102 11.13 -2.49 -16.79
CA LEU A 102 10.91 -1.57 -17.93
C LEU A 102 9.49 -1.69 -18.49
N ALA A 103 8.72 -2.69 -18.06
CA ALA A 103 7.34 -2.83 -18.50
C ALA A 103 6.52 -1.58 -18.17
N THR A 104 5.84 -1.05 -19.18
CA THR A 104 4.93 0.08 -18.99
C THR A 104 3.62 -0.42 -18.41
N MET A 105 3.37 -0.05 -17.17
CA MET A 105 2.16 -0.37 -16.41
C MET A 105 1.20 0.81 -16.39
N LYS A 106 -0.10 0.54 -16.32
CA LYS A 106 -1.15 1.57 -16.19
C LYS A 106 -1.79 1.48 -14.82
N LEU A 107 -1.77 2.61 -14.12
CA LEU A 107 -2.37 2.80 -12.81
C LEU A 107 -3.57 3.73 -12.94
N ARG A 108 -4.72 3.31 -12.41
CA ARG A 108 -5.89 4.17 -12.17
C ARG A 108 -6.02 4.41 -10.68
N VAL A 109 -6.19 5.68 -10.31
CA VAL A 109 -6.41 6.13 -8.93
C VAL A 109 -7.78 6.75 -8.84
N ARG A 110 -8.59 6.30 -7.88
CA ARG A 110 -9.93 6.84 -7.63
C ARG A 110 -10.11 7.19 -6.15
N GLU A 111 -10.77 8.31 -5.88
CA GLU A 111 -11.09 8.73 -4.51
C GLU A 111 -12.16 7.81 -3.92
N LEU A 112 -11.98 7.42 -2.66
CA LEU A 112 -12.96 6.65 -1.91
C LEU A 112 -14.11 7.54 -1.42
N SER A 113 -15.24 6.91 -1.16
CA SER A 113 -16.47 7.58 -0.75
C SER A 113 -16.55 7.75 0.77
N LYS A 114 -17.00 8.90 1.22
CA LYS A 114 -17.36 9.14 2.64
C LYS A 114 -18.62 8.40 3.08
N ASN A 115 -19.43 7.94 2.13
CA ASN A 115 -20.69 7.23 2.44
C ASN A 115 -20.45 5.74 2.78
N ASN A 116 -19.32 5.20 2.37
CA ASN A 116 -18.94 3.83 2.64
C ASN A 116 -17.43 3.78 2.93
N VAL A 117 -17.06 4.19 4.13
CA VAL A 117 -15.66 4.26 4.57
C VAL A 117 -15.19 2.89 5.01
N LEU A 118 -13.95 2.53 4.67
CA LEU A 118 -13.31 1.34 5.21
C LEU A 118 -13.21 1.44 6.72
N ASP A 119 -13.64 0.38 7.40
CA ASP A 119 -13.74 0.31 8.84
C ASP A 119 -12.66 -0.61 9.41
N GLU A 120 -11.90 -0.13 10.37
CA GLU A 120 -10.80 -0.85 11.00
C GLU A 120 -11.23 -2.11 11.77
N GLU A 121 -12.49 -2.16 12.19
CA GLU A 121 -13.06 -3.32 12.91
C GLU A 121 -13.60 -4.41 11.97
N LYS A 122 -13.61 -4.14 10.66
CA LYS A 122 -14.13 -5.08 9.66
C LYS A 122 -13.05 -5.85 8.94
N ASN A 123 -13.35 -7.08 8.61
CA ASN A 123 -12.51 -7.89 7.74
C ASN A 123 -12.90 -7.64 6.28
N TYR A 124 -11.88 -7.43 5.45
CA TYR A 124 -12.01 -7.29 4.00
C TYR A 124 -11.33 -8.44 3.30
N TYR A 125 -11.93 -8.89 2.21
CA TYR A 125 -11.49 -10.07 1.47
C TYR A 125 -11.11 -9.71 0.04
N SER A 126 -10.28 -10.54 -0.58
CA SER A 126 -9.73 -10.31 -1.91
C SER A 126 -10.76 -10.23 -3.04
N ASN A 127 -11.97 -10.72 -2.83
CA ASN A 127 -13.08 -10.63 -3.77
C ASN A 127 -13.99 -9.39 -3.59
N LEU A 128 -13.55 -8.45 -2.75
CA LEU A 128 -14.26 -7.20 -2.52
C LEU A 128 -14.48 -6.44 -3.85
N ASN A 129 -15.68 -5.89 -4.02
CA ASN A 129 -15.97 -5.00 -5.12
C ASN A 129 -15.55 -3.57 -4.77
N ILE A 130 -14.45 -3.11 -5.35
CA ILE A 130 -13.93 -1.76 -5.11
C ILE A 130 -14.95 -0.67 -5.44
N ASN A 131 -15.81 -0.88 -6.46
CA ASN A 131 -16.77 0.14 -6.89
C ASN A 131 -17.78 0.52 -5.81
N ASP A 132 -18.02 -0.33 -4.83
CA ASP A 132 -18.91 -0.02 -3.70
C ASP A 132 -18.34 1.05 -2.75
N TYR A 133 -17.04 1.33 -2.88
CA TYR A 133 -16.30 2.27 -2.04
C TYR A 133 -15.89 3.55 -2.77
N ILE A 134 -16.17 3.68 -4.06
CA ILE A 134 -15.70 4.79 -4.89
C ILE A 134 -16.63 6.00 -4.81
N ASN A 135 -16.03 7.18 -4.71
CA ASN A 135 -16.70 8.45 -4.94
C ASN A 135 -16.76 8.74 -6.45
N ASN A 136 -17.91 8.48 -7.08
CA ASN A 136 -18.08 8.68 -8.53
C ASN A 136 -17.94 10.15 -8.99
N ASN A 137 -18.00 11.09 -8.06
CA ASN A 137 -17.81 12.54 -8.33
C ASN A 137 -16.44 13.04 -7.84
N GLY A 138 -15.60 12.15 -7.34
CA GLY A 138 -14.28 12.46 -6.81
C GLY A 138 -13.16 12.35 -7.85
N ILE A 139 -11.94 12.26 -7.35
CA ILE A 139 -10.76 12.05 -8.19
C ILE A 139 -10.86 10.70 -8.92
N ASP A 140 -10.63 10.75 -10.23
CA ASP A 140 -10.45 9.59 -11.11
C ASP A 140 -9.35 9.92 -12.10
N LYS A 141 -8.18 9.33 -11.91
CA LYS A 141 -6.99 9.65 -12.70
C LYS A 141 -6.23 8.39 -13.10
N SER A 142 -5.80 8.37 -14.35
CA SER A 142 -4.95 7.30 -14.88
C SER A 142 -3.58 7.84 -15.28
N ILE A 143 -2.55 7.08 -14.96
CA ILE A 143 -1.16 7.35 -15.36
C ILE A 143 -0.49 6.06 -15.85
N ALA A 144 0.61 6.24 -16.59
CA ALA A 144 1.54 5.15 -16.90
C ALA A 144 2.78 5.27 -16.01
N TYR A 145 3.37 4.15 -15.64
CA TYR A 145 4.62 4.09 -14.88
C TYR A 145 5.47 2.89 -15.29
N THR A 146 6.75 2.97 -14.98
CA THR A 146 7.70 1.85 -15.00
C THR A 146 8.31 1.69 -13.62
N VAL A 147 8.71 0.48 -13.25
CA VAL A 147 9.42 0.23 -11.98
C VAL A 147 10.76 0.95 -11.98
N LYS A 148 11.52 0.84 -13.08
CA LYS A 148 12.73 1.63 -13.24
C LYS A 148 12.37 3.11 -13.45
N ASP A 149 13.03 4.00 -12.71
CA ASP A 149 12.86 5.43 -12.90
C ASP A 149 13.61 5.88 -14.17
N LEU A 150 12.86 6.10 -15.25
CA LEU A 150 13.41 6.56 -16.52
C LEU A 150 13.64 8.09 -16.56
N THR A 151 13.25 8.80 -15.49
CA THR A 151 13.45 10.26 -15.39
C THR A 151 14.78 10.63 -14.74
N ARG A 152 15.49 9.64 -14.18
CA ARG A 152 16.78 9.82 -13.50
C ARG A 152 17.86 8.95 -14.11
N PRO A 153 19.10 9.43 -14.18
CA PRO A 153 20.23 8.61 -14.61
C PRO A 153 20.55 7.52 -13.57
N ASN A 154 21.05 6.39 -14.03
CA ASN A 154 21.44 5.27 -13.17
C ASN A 154 22.42 5.68 -12.05
N SER A 155 23.28 6.67 -12.30
CA SER A 155 24.22 7.19 -11.30
C SER A 155 23.55 7.77 -10.06
N GLU A 156 22.28 8.15 -10.14
CA GLU A 156 21.50 8.67 -9.01
C GLU A 156 20.69 7.57 -8.30
N THR A 157 20.44 6.45 -8.96
CA THR A 157 19.57 5.38 -8.45
C THR A 157 20.34 4.12 -8.05
N ASP A 158 21.38 3.76 -8.80
CA ASP A 158 22.12 2.51 -8.58
C ASP A 158 23.08 2.62 -7.40
N GLY A 159 23.06 1.65 -6.51
CA GLY A 159 23.98 1.59 -5.36
C GLY A 159 23.73 2.61 -4.25
N LYS A 160 22.61 3.30 -4.26
CA LYS A 160 22.20 4.28 -3.24
C LYS A 160 20.90 3.84 -2.59
N THR A 161 20.64 4.38 -1.40
CA THR A 161 19.31 4.27 -0.76
C THR A 161 18.33 5.15 -1.54
N TYR A 162 17.77 4.59 -2.59
CA TYR A 162 16.80 5.27 -3.45
C TYR A 162 15.53 4.43 -3.55
N TYR A 163 14.42 5.03 -3.13
CA TYR A 163 13.11 4.43 -3.31
C TYR A 163 12.44 5.04 -4.54
N ARG A 164 12.14 4.20 -5.53
CA ARG A 164 11.37 4.62 -6.69
C ARG A 164 9.99 5.12 -6.23
N GLN A 165 9.66 6.33 -6.64
CA GLN A 165 8.38 6.96 -6.33
C GLN A 165 7.52 7.01 -7.59
N ILE A 166 6.33 6.42 -7.54
CA ILE A 166 5.29 6.67 -8.53
C ILE A 166 4.52 7.89 -8.05
N VAL A 167 4.58 8.99 -8.81
CA VAL A 167 3.94 10.25 -8.46
C VAL A 167 2.65 10.42 -9.26
N VAL A 168 1.54 10.54 -8.57
CA VAL A 168 0.22 10.84 -9.16
C VAL A 168 -0.15 12.27 -8.78
N LYS A 169 0.01 13.20 -9.71
CA LYS A 169 -0.38 14.59 -9.49
C LYS A 169 -1.91 14.69 -9.41
N LEU A 170 -2.42 15.25 -8.35
CA LEU A 170 -3.83 15.59 -8.18
C LEU A 170 -4.09 17.03 -8.62
N PRO A 171 -5.34 17.40 -8.92
CA PRO A 171 -5.70 18.80 -9.13
C PRO A 171 -5.35 19.66 -7.90
N GLU A 172 -4.85 20.88 -8.10
CA GLU A 172 -4.52 21.80 -6.99
C GLU A 172 -5.73 22.13 -6.14
N GLU A 173 -6.92 22.11 -6.74
CA GLU A 173 -8.20 22.30 -6.05
C GLU A 173 -8.44 21.23 -4.97
N TYR A 174 -7.94 20.00 -5.17
CA TYR A 174 -8.05 18.96 -4.16
C TYR A 174 -7.21 19.30 -2.92
N GLY A 175 -5.97 19.75 -3.12
CA GLY A 175 -5.12 20.22 -2.02
C GLY A 175 -5.73 21.45 -1.32
N THR A 176 -6.29 22.38 -2.09
CA THR A 176 -6.99 23.57 -1.55
C THR A 176 -8.19 23.15 -0.71
N LYS A 177 -8.98 22.17 -1.16
CA LYS A 177 -10.10 21.60 -0.40
C LYS A 177 -9.67 20.99 0.94
N LEU A 178 -8.53 20.29 0.97
CA LEU A 178 -7.96 19.75 2.21
C LEU A 178 -7.55 20.87 3.16
N MET A 179 -6.88 21.92 2.66
CA MET A 179 -6.51 23.09 3.46
C MET A 179 -7.76 23.80 3.99
N GLN A 180 -8.76 24.02 3.15
CA GLN A 180 -10.01 24.66 3.56
C GLN A 180 -10.70 23.86 4.66
N ALA A 181 -10.78 22.53 4.53
CA ALA A 181 -11.36 21.66 5.55
C ALA A 181 -10.65 21.79 6.91
N TYR A 182 -9.34 22.02 6.92
CA TYR A 182 -8.59 22.27 8.15
C TYR A 182 -8.99 23.60 8.80
N TYR A 183 -9.08 24.68 8.04
CA TYR A 183 -9.43 25.99 8.59
C TYR A 183 -10.89 26.08 8.99
N ASP A 184 -11.78 25.37 8.30
CA ASP A 184 -13.19 25.29 8.65
C ASP A 184 -13.43 24.52 9.97
N ASN A 185 -12.72 23.40 10.15
CA ASN A 185 -12.84 22.60 11.36
C ASN A 185 -11.56 21.80 11.66
N LYS A 186 -10.69 22.38 12.48
CA LYS A 186 -9.43 21.75 12.91
C LYS A 186 -9.62 20.43 13.64
N GLU A 187 -10.77 20.22 14.26
CA GLU A 187 -11.09 19.01 15.00
C GLU A 187 -11.10 17.77 14.09
N ASN A 188 -11.41 17.94 12.81
CA ASN A 188 -11.33 16.86 11.83
C ASN A 188 -9.90 16.38 11.55
N PHE A 189 -8.89 17.11 12.01
CA PHE A 189 -7.48 16.78 11.89
C PHE A 189 -6.84 16.42 13.23
N SER A 190 -7.63 16.26 14.29
CA SER A 190 -7.14 15.90 15.61
C SER A 190 -6.70 14.43 15.72
N ASN A 191 -7.24 13.58 14.88
CA ASN A 191 -6.86 12.18 14.76
C ASN A 191 -7.27 11.61 13.39
N SER A 192 -6.71 10.46 13.05
CA SER A 192 -6.94 9.82 11.76
C SER A 192 -8.37 9.33 11.57
N TYR A 193 -9.02 8.88 12.62
CA TYR A 193 -10.42 8.44 12.57
C TYR A 193 -11.36 9.54 12.06
N LYS A 194 -11.23 10.77 12.60
CA LYS A 194 -12.02 11.92 12.16
C LYS A 194 -11.63 12.38 10.77
N PHE A 195 -10.34 12.41 10.48
CA PHE A 195 -9.83 12.82 9.18
C PHE A 195 -10.38 11.95 8.05
N ILE A 196 -10.33 10.63 8.22
CA ILE A 196 -10.80 9.68 7.21
C ILE A 196 -12.30 9.81 6.97
N ARG A 197 -13.08 9.92 8.02
CA ARG A 197 -14.55 9.97 7.89
C ARG A 197 -15.07 11.32 7.41
N ASN A 198 -14.39 12.40 7.76
CA ASN A 198 -14.89 13.75 7.50
C ASN A 198 -14.16 14.47 6.35
N VAL A 199 -12.90 14.13 6.07
CA VAL A 199 -12.07 14.87 5.12
C VAL A 199 -11.65 14.02 3.94
N CYS A 200 -10.84 12.96 4.18
CA CYS A 200 -10.24 12.15 3.13
C CYS A 200 -10.38 10.66 3.43
N PRO A 201 -11.38 9.98 2.87
CA PRO A 201 -11.61 8.54 3.11
C PRO A 201 -10.54 7.64 2.48
N GLY A 202 -9.68 8.17 1.62
CA GLY A 202 -8.60 7.44 0.98
C GLY A 202 -8.73 7.33 -0.52
N PHE A 203 -7.93 6.43 -1.10
CA PHE A 203 -7.89 6.19 -2.55
C PHE A 203 -7.80 4.70 -2.86
N SER A 204 -8.33 4.32 -4.02
CA SER A 204 -8.06 3.04 -4.65
C SER A 204 -6.94 3.17 -5.67
N PHE A 205 -6.14 2.12 -5.80
CA PHE A 205 -5.03 1.98 -6.74
C PHE A 205 -5.22 0.69 -7.51
N GLU A 206 -5.49 0.82 -8.81
CA GLU A 206 -5.88 -0.31 -9.65
C GLU A 206 -4.95 -0.43 -10.86
N CYS A 207 -4.44 -1.62 -11.10
CA CYS A 207 -3.72 -1.92 -12.34
C CYS A 207 -4.75 -2.11 -13.47
N THR A 208 -4.78 -1.18 -14.41
CA THR A 208 -5.73 -1.20 -15.55
C THR A 208 -5.08 -1.60 -16.87
N GLY A 209 -3.78 -1.86 -16.87
CA GLY A 209 -3.07 -2.31 -18.07
C GLY A 209 -1.58 -2.49 -17.83
N GLY A 210 -0.92 -3.09 -18.80
CA GLY A 210 0.45 -3.56 -18.68
C GLY A 210 0.50 -5.01 -18.23
N MET A 211 1.64 -5.65 -18.43
CA MET A 211 1.90 -7.04 -18.05
C MET A 211 3.33 -7.23 -17.59
N ASN A 212 3.55 -8.33 -16.90
CA ASN A 212 4.87 -8.81 -16.46
C ASN A 212 5.58 -7.93 -15.44
N SER A 213 4.83 -7.13 -14.68
CA SER A 213 5.40 -6.37 -13.56
C SER A 213 4.41 -6.30 -12.39
N MET A 214 4.91 -6.59 -11.20
CA MET A 214 4.21 -6.49 -9.93
C MET A 214 5.11 -5.79 -8.94
N VAL A 215 4.65 -4.72 -8.33
CA VAL A 215 5.40 -3.97 -7.32
C VAL A 215 4.83 -4.18 -5.94
N LYS A 216 5.71 -4.23 -4.95
CA LYS A 216 5.42 -4.20 -3.53
C LYS A 216 5.65 -2.79 -3.01
N MET A 217 4.70 -2.23 -2.29
CA MET A 217 4.80 -0.88 -1.75
C MET A 217 5.44 -0.89 -0.36
N ALA A 218 6.42 0.01 -0.16
CA ALA A 218 7.01 0.28 1.15
C ALA A 218 6.10 1.19 1.98
N MET A 219 5.66 2.28 1.35
CA MET A 219 4.79 3.27 1.96
C MET A 219 4.08 4.11 0.89
N MET A 220 3.13 4.91 1.34
CA MET A 220 2.39 5.86 0.51
C MET A 220 2.24 7.20 1.23
N SER A 221 2.11 8.28 0.48
CA SER A 221 1.80 9.58 1.04
C SER A 221 0.85 10.38 0.15
N LEU A 222 0.04 11.20 0.79
CA LEU A 222 -0.71 12.30 0.19
C LEU A 222 -0.04 13.59 0.63
N ASN A 223 0.42 14.39 -0.31
CA ASN A 223 1.17 15.60 -0.04
C ASN A 223 0.41 16.82 -0.55
N VAL A 224 0.37 17.86 0.28
CA VAL A 224 -0.19 19.16 -0.07
C VAL A 224 0.91 20.21 0.08
N TYR A 225 1.17 20.93 -0.99
CA TYR A 225 2.18 21.98 -1.04
C TYR A 225 1.48 23.34 -1.05
N PHE A 226 2.04 24.28 -0.32
CA PHE A 226 1.50 25.64 -0.20
C PHE A 226 2.63 26.65 0.05
N SER A 227 2.37 27.91 -0.19
CA SER A 227 3.32 29.00 0.07
C SER A 227 2.88 29.84 1.27
N TYR A 228 3.81 30.22 2.11
CA TYR A 228 3.56 31.06 3.26
C TYR A 228 4.66 32.08 3.50
N ASN A 229 4.30 33.19 4.17
CA ASN A 229 5.23 34.24 4.55
C ASN A 229 6.01 33.84 5.79
N SER A 230 7.31 33.95 5.73
CA SER A 230 8.23 33.73 6.83
C SER A 230 9.23 34.86 6.91
N LYS A 231 9.89 34.99 8.06
CA LYS A 231 11.00 35.91 8.24
C LYS A 231 12.30 35.16 8.08
N THR A 232 13.22 35.70 7.28
CA THR A 232 14.60 35.19 7.20
C THR A 232 15.34 35.48 8.52
N ALA A 233 16.56 34.91 8.66
CA ALA A 233 17.45 35.23 9.79
C ALA A 233 17.76 36.73 9.86
N GLU A 234 17.70 37.45 8.75
CA GLU A 234 17.86 38.92 8.66
C GLU A 234 16.55 39.70 8.87
N GLN A 235 15.48 39.03 9.33
CA GLN A 235 14.16 39.61 9.57
C GLN A 235 13.44 40.17 8.33
N LYS A 236 13.85 39.73 7.13
CA LYS A 236 13.16 40.10 5.88
C LYS A 236 12.02 39.16 5.60
N ASP A 237 10.87 39.71 5.23
CA ASP A 237 9.70 38.92 4.82
C ASP A 237 10.03 38.19 3.51
N THR A 238 9.83 36.86 3.51
CA THR A 238 10.10 35.99 2.38
C THR A 238 8.98 34.99 2.22
N ILE A 239 8.59 34.71 0.98
CA ILE A 239 7.65 33.63 0.66
C ILE A 239 8.45 32.33 0.57
N ILE A 240 8.06 31.35 1.36
CA ILE A 240 8.67 30.01 1.35
C ILE A 240 7.60 28.95 1.12
N GLY A 241 8.03 27.82 0.51
CA GLY A 241 7.20 26.65 0.32
C GLY A 241 7.05 25.85 1.61
N GLY A 242 5.84 25.40 1.87
CA GLY A 242 5.51 24.43 2.89
C GLY A 242 4.94 23.16 2.28
N MET A 243 5.06 22.08 3.00
CA MET A 243 4.48 20.79 2.62
C MET A 243 3.86 20.13 3.85
N GLN A 244 2.65 19.61 3.68
CA GLN A 244 2.04 18.71 4.64
C GLN A 244 1.91 17.32 4.04
N VAL A 245 2.24 16.31 4.85
CA VAL A 245 2.27 14.92 4.46
C VAL A 245 1.27 14.13 5.29
N PHE A 246 0.38 13.42 4.61
CA PHE A 246 -0.48 12.41 5.20
C PHE A 246 0.04 11.05 4.78
N GLY A 247 0.51 10.24 5.73
CA GLY A 247 1.06 8.92 5.44
C GLY A 247 -0.02 7.87 5.30
N GLY A 248 0.12 7.01 4.32
CA GLY A 248 -0.62 5.75 4.29
C GLY A 248 0.21 4.73 5.04
N THR A 249 -0.27 4.19 6.16
CA THR A 249 0.49 3.25 6.97
C THR A 249 -0.31 2.11 7.53
N GLU A 250 0.46 1.09 7.88
CA GLU A 250 0.07 -0.13 8.56
C GLU A 250 -0.47 0.12 9.96
N GLU A 251 0.10 1.10 10.67
CA GLU A 251 -0.08 1.26 12.11
C GLU A 251 -1.44 1.77 12.50
N VAL A 252 -2.06 2.56 11.63
CA VAL A 252 -3.29 3.26 11.98
C VAL A 252 -4.46 2.73 11.17
N LEU A 253 -4.21 2.21 9.97
CA LEU A 253 -5.26 2.00 9.02
C LEU A 253 -5.03 0.85 8.09
N GLN A 254 -6.11 0.29 7.75
CA GLN A 254 -6.22 -0.85 6.90
C GLN A 254 -5.85 -0.50 5.48
N THR A 255 -4.81 -1.12 5.02
CA THR A 255 -4.55 -1.26 3.62
C THR A 255 -5.25 -2.52 3.14
N THR A 256 -6.24 -2.36 2.31
CA THR A 256 -7.02 -3.48 1.78
C THR A 256 -6.46 -3.87 0.42
N HIS A 257 -6.07 -5.11 0.29
CA HIS A 257 -5.62 -5.68 -0.97
C HIS A 257 -6.78 -6.33 -1.71
N THR A 258 -6.81 -6.12 -2.99
CA THR A 258 -7.62 -6.91 -3.89
C THR A 258 -6.72 -7.74 -4.80
N ASN A 259 -6.09 -8.73 -4.22
CA ASN A 259 -5.24 -9.72 -4.90
C ASN A 259 -6.08 -10.88 -5.39
N ASN A 260 -7.08 -10.65 -6.16
CA ASN A 260 -8.06 -11.67 -6.43
C ASN A 260 -8.28 -11.92 -7.90
N ARG A 261 -7.36 -11.48 -8.73
CA ARG A 261 -7.61 -11.52 -10.16
C ARG A 261 -6.74 -12.56 -10.83
N PHE A 262 -7.27 -13.76 -10.81
CA PHE A 262 -6.86 -14.75 -11.78
C PHE A 262 -7.75 -14.53 -13.01
N SER A 263 -7.19 -14.06 -14.09
CA SER A 263 -7.93 -13.92 -15.35
C SER A 263 -8.37 -15.28 -15.90
N ASN A 264 -7.62 -16.32 -15.56
CA ASN A 264 -8.00 -17.71 -15.79
C ASN A 264 -8.17 -18.39 -14.43
N SER A 265 -9.37 -18.85 -14.14
CA SER A 265 -9.60 -19.72 -12.99
C SER A 265 -8.76 -20.99 -13.14
N LEU A 266 -8.32 -21.58 -12.05
CA LEU A 266 -7.82 -22.95 -12.05
C LEU A 266 -8.91 -23.85 -12.63
N SER A 267 -8.60 -24.62 -13.68
CA SER A 267 -9.48 -25.65 -14.19
C SER A 267 -9.52 -26.85 -13.25
N ASP A 268 -10.58 -27.67 -13.34
CA ASP A 268 -10.66 -28.90 -12.54
C ASP A 268 -9.47 -29.82 -12.82
N GLU A 269 -9.02 -29.90 -14.08
CA GLU A 269 -7.84 -30.65 -14.49
C GLU A 269 -6.55 -30.11 -13.80
N GLN A 270 -6.40 -28.79 -13.69
CA GLN A 270 -5.25 -28.21 -12.99
C GLN A 270 -5.30 -28.49 -11.48
N ILE A 271 -6.48 -28.55 -10.88
CA ILE A 271 -6.65 -28.92 -9.47
C ILE A 271 -6.28 -30.38 -9.25
N GLU A 272 -6.75 -31.29 -10.11
CA GLU A 272 -6.45 -32.71 -10.04
C GLU A 272 -4.96 -33.02 -10.24
N ASN A 273 -4.33 -32.42 -11.24
CA ASN A 273 -2.92 -32.64 -11.55
C ASN A 273 -1.94 -32.11 -10.50
N ASN A 274 -2.37 -31.19 -9.64
CA ASN A 274 -1.56 -30.64 -8.54
C ASN A 274 -1.93 -31.24 -7.17
N SER A 275 -2.73 -32.32 -7.15
CA SER A 275 -3.07 -33.05 -5.93
C SER A 275 -2.15 -34.26 -5.79
N CYS A 276 -1.56 -34.45 -4.62
CA CYS A 276 -0.66 -35.57 -4.28
C CYS A 276 -1.28 -36.43 -3.19
#